data_a37a5385144ca8957be6016733c430fe
#
_entry.id   a37a5385144ca8957be6016733c430fe
#
_cell.length_a   1.000
_cell.length_b   1.000
_cell.length_c   1.000
_cell.angle_alpha   90.00
_cell.angle_beta   90.00
_cell.angle_gamma   90.00
#
_symmetry.space_group_name_H-M   'P 1'
#
loop_
_entity.id
_entity.type
_entity.pdbx_description
1 polymer ?
#
loop_
_entity_poly.entity_id
_entity_poly.type
_entity_poly.pdbx_seq_one_letter_code
_entity_poly.pdbx_strand_id
1 'polypeptide(L)'
;MLKSKGKKGGESMTKKVIKGRSYDKEYINQLEWLKEKGVWDKNPRTVYEDGNKAYSKRGFDHTILINKGTIPVMFSKRLYFKDAVKELLWIWQQRSNKVSDLQEMGCKVWDEWEKEDGTIGNAYGAQLAREVDDTGMNQVDNLIHKLKTDRDSRRHIVTLWDISSGHEMALKPCVYETQWVVLDDELYLKVITRSTDSALGEPYNTWQYWVLLQLIAHETGLEPGGLAFSMAIPHYYDRHETEIERQIEYYKKNKDRIDNEEVVVGIDLSKGFYGFTADDIKIKDYAQRDDIPKRKFEIAI
;
A
#
# COMPACT_ATOMS: atom_id res chain seq x y z
N MET A 1 6.12 -47.87 -23.81
CA MET A 1 4.75 -47.54 -23.37
C MET A 1 4.85 -46.63 -22.13
N LEU A 2 4.85 -45.34 -22.35
CA LEU A 2 4.84 -44.32 -21.26
C LEU A 2 3.38 -43.95 -21.01
N LYS A 3 2.88 -44.28 -19.83
CA LYS A 3 1.54 -43.91 -19.41
C LYS A 3 1.49 -42.40 -19.12
N SER A 4 0.68 -41.67 -19.88
CA SER A 4 0.32 -40.30 -19.63
C SER A 4 -0.46 -40.21 -18.31
N LYS A 5 0.11 -39.51 -17.32
CA LYS A 5 -0.66 -39.10 -16.12
C LYS A 5 -1.64 -38.00 -16.53
N GLY A 6 -2.92 -38.30 -16.43
CA GLY A 6 -4.01 -37.39 -16.70
C GLY A 6 -3.92 -36.13 -15.81
N LYS A 7 -4.10 -34.97 -16.43
CA LYS A 7 -4.34 -33.70 -15.75
C LYS A 7 -5.61 -33.83 -14.89
N LYS A 8 -5.48 -33.72 -13.58
CA LYS A 8 -6.62 -33.49 -12.68
C LYS A 8 -7.22 -32.13 -13.01
N GLY A 9 -8.54 -32.09 -13.08
CA GLY A 9 -9.35 -30.95 -13.47
C GLY A 9 -8.98 -29.66 -12.76
N GLY A 10 -8.94 -28.56 -13.53
CA GLY A 10 -8.67 -27.24 -13.04
C GLY A 10 -9.80 -26.74 -12.14
N GLU A 11 -9.58 -26.75 -10.84
CA GLU A 11 -10.21 -25.75 -9.98
C GLU A 11 -9.74 -24.38 -10.45
N SER A 12 -10.69 -23.48 -10.66
CA SER A 12 -10.47 -22.12 -11.17
C SER A 12 -9.36 -21.42 -10.35
N MET A 13 -8.17 -21.24 -10.92
CA MET A 13 -7.03 -20.53 -10.31
C MET A 13 -7.29 -19.04 -10.03
N THR A 14 -8.53 -18.58 -10.18
CA THR A 14 -8.96 -17.19 -10.12
C THR A 14 -9.45 -16.75 -8.73
N LYS A 15 -9.92 -17.69 -7.90
CA LYS A 15 -10.32 -17.42 -6.51
C LYS A 15 -9.28 -18.01 -5.58
N LYS A 16 -8.52 -17.12 -4.92
CA LYS A 16 -7.48 -17.53 -3.96
C LYS A 16 -7.94 -17.26 -2.53
N VAL A 17 -7.55 -18.14 -1.61
CA VAL A 17 -7.63 -17.93 -0.17
C VAL A 17 -6.20 -17.87 0.35
N ILE A 18 -5.81 -16.70 0.84
CA ILE A 18 -4.49 -16.45 1.37
C ILE A 18 -4.57 -16.49 2.89
N LYS A 19 -3.70 -17.27 3.50
CA LYS A 19 -3.61 -17.42 4.96
C LYS A 19 -2.24 -16.98 5.45
N GLY A 20 -2.23 -16.30 6.58
CA GLY A 20 -1.00 -15.81 7.19
C GLY A 20 -1.21 -15.24 8.57
N ARG A 21 -0.23 -14.46 9.03
CA ARG A 21 -0.23 -13.71 10.28
C ARG A 21 -0.35 -12.22 9.97
N SER A 22 -0.86 -11.46 10.93
CA SER A 22 -0.83 -10.00 10.85
C SER A 22 0.61 -9.46 10.86
N TYR A 23 0.80 -8.24 10.40
CA TYR A 23 2.12 -7.59 10.48
C TYR A 23 2.25 -6.66 11.70
N ASP A 24 1.35 -6.78 12.68
CA ASP A 24 1.39 -5.95 13.89
C ASP A 24 2.77 -5.90 14.54
N LYS A 25 3.47 -7.03 14.60
CA LYS A 25 4.80 -7.13 15.23
C LYS A 25 5.81 -6.21 14.54
N GLU A 26 5.92 -6.28 13.23
CA GLU A 26 6.85 -5.48 12.43
C GLU A 26 6.52 -3.99 12.56
N TYR A 27 5.25 -3.65 12.49
CA TYR A 27 4.77 -2.29 12.64
C TYR A 27 5.01 -1.72 14.04
N ILE A 28 4.72 -2.46 15.10
CA ILE A 28 4.95 -2.01 16.48
C ILE A 28 6.45 -1.84 16.76
N ASN A 29 7.30 -2.76 16.27
CA ASN A 29 8.75 -2.61 16.39
C ASN A 29 9.24 -1.30 15.73
N GLN A 30 8.69 -0.93 14.59
CA GLN A 30 9.01 0.35 13.94
C GLN A 30 8.55 1.54 14.79
N LEU A 31 7.34 1.53 15.34
CA LEU A 31 6.86 2.61 16.20
C LEU A 31 7.73 2.76 17.46
N GLU A 32 8.13 1.66 18.09
CA GLU A 32 9.04 1.68 19.23
C GLU A 32 10.41 2.23 18.85
N TRP A 33 10.94 1.81 17.71
CA TRP A 33 12.19 2.34 17.16
C TRP A 33 12.09 3.85 16.89
N LEU A 34 10.99 4.34 16.28
CA LEU A 34 10.76 5.76 16.07
C LEU A 34 10.66 6.53 17.39
N LYS A 35 10.01 5.97 18.40
CA LYS A 35 9.95 6.59 19.73
C LYS A 35 11.32 6.71 20.36
N GLU A 36 12.15 5.69 20.25
CA GLU A 36 13.47 5.66 20.87
C GLU A 36 14.52 6.47 20.10
N LYS A 37 14.59 6.31 18.77
CA LYS A 37 15.68 6.86 17.93
C LYS A 37 15.27 8.08 17.12
N GLY A 38 13.95 8.32 16.95
CA GLY A 38 13.48 9.45 16.17
C GLY A 38 13.81 10.80 16.78
N VAL A 39 13.98 11.81 15.92
CA VAL A 39 14.31 13.18 16.30
C VAL A 39 13.18 14.12 15.89
N TRP A 40 12.73 14.96 16.82
CA TRP A 40 11.75 15.99 16.53
C TRP A 40 12.30 17.04 15.57
N ASP A 41 11.49 17.41 14.57
CA ASP A 41 11.86 18.55 13.71
C ASP A 41 11.82 19.87 14.49
N LYS A 42 12.60 20.83 14.01
CA LYS A 42 12.69 22.16 14.64
C LYS A 42 11.84 23.21 13.93
N ASN A 43 11.53 22.98 12.66
CA ASN A 43 10.84 23.94 11.79
C ASN A 43 9.81 23.21 10.92
N PRO A 44 8.68 22.77 11.51
CA PRO A 44 7.64 22.08 10.76
C PRO A 44 6.97 23.03 9.74
N ARG A 45 6.69 22.50 8.56
CA ARG A 45 5.93 23.20 7.52
C ARG A 45 4.45 22.83 7.55
N THR A 46 4.15 21.61 7.98
CA THR A 46 2.79 21.08 8.12
C THR A 46 2.08 21.73 9.31
N VAL A 47 0.77 21.84 9.18
CA VAL A 47 -0.13 22.37 10.23
C VAL A 47 -1.28 21.40 10.41
N TYR A 48 -1.91 21.45 11.58
CA TYR A 48 -3.20 20.82 11.82
C TYR A 48 -4.35 21.71 11.33
N GLU A 49 -5.55 21.15 11.27
CA GLU A 49 -6.77 21.89 10.85
C GLU A 49 -6.97 23.19 11.65
N ASP A 50 -6.59 23.21 12.93
CA ASP A 50 -6.67 24.40 13.78
C ASP A 50 -5.56 25.45 13.53
N GLY A 51 -4.71 25.23 12.54
CA GLY A 51 -3.60 26.11 12.16
C GLY A 51 -2.34 26.00 13.04
N ASN A 52 -2.36 25.14 14.06
CA ASN A 52 -1.17 24.90 14.87
C ASN A 52 -0.14 24.07 14.11
N LYS A 53 1.13 24.35 14.37
CA LYS A 53 2.24 23.60 13.76
C LYS A 53 2.24 22.15 14.20
N ALA A 54 2.35 21.24 13.23
CA ALA A 54 2.45 19.81 13.43
C ALA A 54 3.94 19.40 13.44
N TYR A 55 4.49 19.16 14.63
CA TYR A 55 5.87 18.70 14.78
C TYR A 55 5.96 17.20 14.52
N SER A 56 6.89 16.80 13.65
CA SER A 56 7.09 15.39 13.33
C SER A 56 8.34 14.82 14.00
N LYS A 57 8.20 13.63 14.59
CA LYS A 57 9.31 12.81 15.08
C LYS A 57 9.75 11.90 13.95
N ARG A 58 10.97 12.06 13.47
CA ARG A 58 11.49 11.49 12.23
C ARG A 58 12.58 10.48 12.49
N GLY A 59 12.50 9.32 11.84
CA GLY A 59 13.59 8.38 11.68
C GLY A 59 14.27 8.52 10.32
N PHE A 60 15.34 7.78 10.12
CA PHE A 60 16.05 7.69 8.85
C PHE A 60 16.19 6.23 8.42
N ASP A 61 15.79 5.94 7.19
CA ASP A 61 15.93 4.67 6.49
C ASP A 61 15.42 3.46 7.30
N HIS A 62 14.17 3.11 7.08
CA HIS A 62 13.55 1.92 7.66
C HIS A 62 12.80 1.12 6.59
N THR A 63 12.91 -0.19 6.63
CA THR A 63 12.21 -1.08 5.70
C THR A 63 11.42 -2.14 6.45
N ILE A 64 10.12 -2.22 6.16
CA ILE A 64 9.28 -3.33 6.59
C ILE A 64 9.24 -4.38 5.48
N LEU A 65 9.46 -5.64 5.85
CA LEU A 65 9.38 -6.78 4.95
C LEU A 65 8.08 -7.55 5.21
N ILE A 66 7.25 -7.64 4.19
CA ILE A 66 6.07 -8.50 4.17
C ILE A 66 6.42 -9.76 3.36
N ASN A 67 6.89 -10.76 4.06
CA ASN A 67 7.25 -12.05 3.47
C ASN A 67 6.02 -12.94 3.29
N LYS A 68 6.18 -14.06 2.58
CA LYS A 68 5.15 -15.10 2.51
C LYS A 68 4.70 -15.52 3.91
N GLY A 69 3.40 -15.62 4.12
CA GLY A 69 2.81 -15.91 5.41
C GLY A 69 2.56 -14.69 6.32
N THR A 70 3.01 -13.49 5.92
CA THR A 70 2.64 -12.23 6.57
C THR A 70 1.65 -11.48 5.67
N ILE A 71 0.58 -10.97 6.26
CA ILE A 71 -0.46 -10.20 5.57
C ILE A 71 -0.54 -8.84 6.28
N PRO A 72 -0.53 -7.71 5.56
CA PRO A 72 -0.55 -6.37 6.17
C PRO A 72 -1.94 -5.98 6.71
N VAL A 73 -2.46 -6.83 7.59
CA VAL A 73 -3.65 -6.64 8.40
C VAL A 73 -3.22 -6.40 9.83
N MET A 74 -3.95 -5.58 10.57
CA MET A 74 -3.64 -5.22 11.95
C MET A 74 -4.78 -5.57 12.90
N PHE A 75 -4.42 -6.01 14.09
CA PHE A 75 -5.32 -6.21 15.24
C PHE A 75 -5.08 -5.20 16.37
N SER A 76 -3.97 -4.47 16.33
CA SER A 76 -3.69 -3.39 17.29
C SER A 76 -4.38 -2.07 16.95
N LYS A 77 -4.87 -1.95 15.70
CA LYS A 77 -5.58 -0.78 15.17
C LYS A 77 -6.55 -1.21 14.07
N ARG A 78 -7.78 -0.71 14.10
CA ARG A 78 -8.77 -0.90 13.04
C ARG A 78 -8.37 -0.16 11.77
N LEU A 79 -8.33 -0.88 10.63
CA LEU A 79 -8.12 -0.30 9.31
C LEU A 79 -9.38 -0.44 8.43
N TYR A 80 -9.56 0.50 7.51
CA TYR A 80 -10.67 0.53 6.55
C TYR A 80 -10.17 0.10 5.17
N PHE A 81 -9.91 -1.18 5.04
CA PHE A 81 -9.23 -1.80 3.89
C PHE A 81 -9.90 -1.56 2.54
N LYS A 82 -11.24 -1.44 2.53
CA LYS A 82 -12.00 -1.26 1.28
C LYS A 82 -11.68 0.08 0.61
N ASP A 83 -11.61 1.16 1.39
CA ASP A 83 -11.29 2.48 0.85
C ASP A 83 -9.84 2.58 0.39
N ALA A 84 -8.92 1.92 1.08
CA ALA A 84 -7.53 1.78 0.62
C ALA A 84 -7.42 1.06 -0.74
N VAL A 85 -8.24 0.02 -0.97
CA VAL A 85 -8.26 -0.65 -2.28
C VAL A 85 -8.86 0.25 -3.37
N LYS A 86 -9.94 1.00 -3.08
CA LYS A 86 -10.51 1.96 -4.03
C LYS A 86 -9.48 3.00 -4.47
N GLU A 87 -8.76 3.59 -3.51
CA GLU A 87 -7.69 4.54 -3.80
C GLU A 87 -6.57 3.91 -4.66
N LEU A 88 -6.13 2.69 -4.33
CA LEU A 88 -5.16 1.95 -5.13
C LEU A 88 -5.62 1.80 -6.58
N LEU A 89 -6.89 1.36 -6.80
CA LEU A 89 -7.45 1.15 -8.12
C LEU A 89 -7.62 2.47 -8.89
N TRP A 90 -8.01 3.54 -8.23
CA TRP A 90 -8.06 4.87 -8.81
C TRP A 90 -6.69 5.32 -9.33
N ILE A 91 -5.61 5.10 -8.52
CA ILE A 91 -4.24 5.46 -8.91
C ILE A 91 -3.69 4.54 -10.01
N TRP A 92 -3.75 3.22 -9.80
CA TRP A 92 -3.02 2.25 -10.63
C TRP A 92 -3.83 1.68 -11.79
N GLN A 93 -5.11 1.39 -11.59
CA GLN A 93 -5.96 0.78 -12.59
C GLN A 93 -6.57 1.85 -13.53
N GLN A 94 -7.19 2.89 -12.95
CA GLN A 94 -7.79 3.98 -13.71
C GLN A 94 -6.74 5.00 -14.19
N ARG A 95 -5.61 5.10 -13.49
CA ARG A 95 -4.57 6.10 -13.74
C ARG A 95 -5.13 7.51 -13.76
N SER A 96 -6.10 7.76 -12.89
CA SER A 96 -6.80 9.03 -12.79
C SER A 96 -6.16 9.95 -11.75
N ASN A 97 -6.34 11.24 -11.94
CA ASN A 97 -6.07 12.32 -10.99
C ASN A 97 -7.32 13.13 -10.66
N LYS A 98 -8.49 12.75 -11.20
CA LYS A 98 -9.77 13.41 -10.95
C LYS A 98 -10.36 12.89 -9.65
N VAL A 99 -10.67 13.80 -8.72
CA VAL A 99 -11.22 13.43 -7.40
C VAL A 99 -12.63 12.85 -7.55
N SER A 100 -13.41 13.33 -8.52
CA SER A 100 -14.75 12.80 -8.83
C SER A 100 -14.76 11.31 -9.14
N ASP A 101 -13.73 10.78 -9.85
CA ASP A 101 -13.65 9.35 -10.17
C ASP A 101 -13.54 8.50 -8.89
N LEU A 102 -12.79 8.99 -7.88
CA LEU A 102 -12.67 8.32 -6.59
C LEU A 102 -13.94 8.47 -5.74
N GLN A 103 -14.59 9.64 -5.80
CA GLN A 103 -15.87 9.89 -5.13
C GLN A 103 -16.99 8.98 -5.67
N GLU A 104 -17.03 8.72 -7.00
CA GLU A 104 -17.94 7.75 -7.61
C GLU A 104 -17.75 6.33 -7.08
N MET A 105 -16.53 5.96 -6.70
CA MET A 105 -16.25 4.71 -5.98
C MET A 105 -16.68 4.75 -4.51
N GLY A 106 -17.22 5.87 -4.02
CA GLY A 106 -17.63 6.08 -2.62
C GLY A 106 -16.44 6.22 -1.66
N CYS A 107 -15.34 6.82 -2.09
CA CYS A 107 -14.15 7.11 -1.28
C CYS A 107 -13.83 8.60 -1.35
N LYS A 108 -13.56 9.23 -0.19
CA LYS A 108 -13.40 10.68 -0.04
C LYS A 108 -12.04 11.07 0.53
N VAL A 109 -11.06 10.17 0.51
CA VAL A 109 -9.76 10.40 1.18
C VAL A 109 -8.92 11.49 0.52
N TRP A 110 -9.31 11.99 -0.65
CA TRP A 110 -8.61 13.02 -1.40
C TRP A 110 -9.39 14.35 -1.54
N ASP A 111 -10.58 14.47 -0.93
CA ASP A 111 -11.43 15.68 -1.04
C ASP A 111 -10.67 16.96 -0.60
N GLU A 112 -9.84 16.88 0.45
CA GLU A 112 -9.09 18.04 0.98
C GLU A 112 -7.95 18.52 0.06
N TRP A 113 -7.53 17.67 -0.91
CA TRP A 113 -6.47 18.00 -1.88
C TRP A 113 -7.02 18.31 -3.27
N GLU A 114 -8.35 18.40 -3.40
CA GLU A 114 -8.99 18.76 -4.67
C GLU A 114 -8.68 20.21 -5.03
N LYS A 115 -8.13 20.42 -6.24
CA LYS A 115 -7.86 21.73 -6.79
C LYS A 115 -9.13 22.28 -7.46
N GLU A 116 -9.11 23.57 -7.84
CA GLU A 116 -10.22 24.24 -8.54
C GLU A 116 -10.65 23.55 -9.85
N ASP A 117 -9.73 22.81 -10.48
CA ASP A 117 -9.97 22.04 -11.69
C ASP A 117 -10.56 20.64 -11.45
N GLY A 118 -10.88 20.29 -10.20
CA GLY A 118 -11.44 18.98 -9.82
C GLY A 118 -10.41 17.84 -9.78
N THR A 119 -9.12 18.17 -9.82
CA THR A 119 -8.03 17.17 -9.84
C THR A 119 -7.07 17.34 -8.65
N ILE A 120 -6.19 16.37 -8.47
CA ILE A 120 -5.02 16.51 -7.58
C ILE A 120 -3.78 17.02 -8.33
N GLY A 121 -3.96 17.54 -9.52
CA GLY A 121 -2.89 17.98 -10.40
C GLY A 121 -2.13 16.80 -11.04
N ASN A 122 -0.90 17.08 -11.45
CA ASN A 122 -0.08 16.11 -12.20
C ASN A 122 0.61 15.08 -11.29
N ALA A 123 -0.15 14.49 -10.34
CA ALA A 123 0.34 13.56 -9.33
C ALA A 123 -0.22 12.14 -9.52
N TYR A 124 0.44 11.15 -8.94
CA TYR A 124 0.00 9.75 -8.82
C TYR A 124 -0.51 9.14 -10.14
N GLY A 125 -1.84 8.99 -10.32
CA GLY A 125 -2.43 8.39 -11.50
C GLY A 125 -2.04 9.09 -12.80
N ALA A 126 -1.93 10.43 -12.80
CA ALA A 126 -1.46 11.20 -13.95
C ALA A 126 -0.03 10.82 -14.37
N GLN A 127 0.86 10.51 -13.40
CA GLN A 127 2.21 10.04 -13.73
C GLN A 127 2.19 8.62 -14.30
N LEU A 128 1.32 7.75 -13.79
CA LEU A 128 1.17 6.39 -14.30
C LEU A 128 0.58 6.34 -15.70
N ALA A 129 -0.23 7.33 -16.07
CA ALA A 129 -0.82 7.47 -17.41
C ALA A 129 0.18 7.89 -18.49
N ARG A 130 1.36 8.38 -18.10
CA ARG A 130 2.39 8.82 -19.06
C ARG A 130 2.91 7.65 -19.89
N GLU A 131 3.10 7.93 -21.16
CA GLU A 131 3.71 7.00 -22.10
C GLU A 131 5.19 6.77 -21.76
N VAL A 132 5.61 5.51 -21.85
CA VAL A 132 7.00 5.10 -21.59
C VAL A 132 7.74 5.04 -22.93
N ASP A 133 8.74 5.87 -23.06
CA ASP A 133 9.54 6.01 -24.27
C ASP A 133 8.61 6.19 -25.50
N ASP A 134 8.89 5.58 -26.63
CA ASP A 134 8.06 5.61 -27.84
C ASP A 134 7.23 4.31 -28.00
N THR A 135 6.79 3.72 -26.87
CA THR A 135 6.09 2.41 -26.89
C THR A 135 4.60 2.51 -27.16
N GLY A 136 3.98 3.68 -26.97
CA GLY A 136 2.53 3.88 -26.97
C GLY A 136 1.85 3.29 -25.71
N MET A 137 2.63 2.82 -24.73
CA MET A 137 2.13 2.21 -23.48
C MET A 137 2.33 3.17 -22.31
N ASN A 138 1.33 3.29 -21.45
CA ASN A 138 1.52 3.94 -20.16
C ASN A 138 2.40 3.06 -19.24
N GLN A 139 2.86 3.63 -18.10
CA GLN A 139 3.79 2.93 -17.20
C GLN A 139 3.26 1.57 -16.70
N VAL A 140 1.95 1.46 -16.41
CA VAL A 140 1.35 0.23 -15.86
C VAL A 140 1.26 -0.86 -16.92
N ASP A 141 0.79 -0.52 -18.13
CA ASP A 141 0.70 -1.46 -19.25
C ASP A 141 2.09 -1.95 -19.68
N ASN A 142 3.07 -1.02 -19.73
CA ASN A 142 4.46 -1.36 -20.02
C ASN A 142 5.06 -2.29 -18.95
N LEU A 143 4.80 -2.06 -17.66
CA LEU A 143 5.24 -2.95 -16.58
C LEU A 143 4.68 -4.37 -16.79
N ILE A 144 3.36 -4.50 -16.99
CA ILE A 144 2.69 -5.80 -17.19
C ILE A 144 3.26 -6.49 -18.45
N HIS A 145 3.43 -5.75 -19.54
CA HIS A 145 4.02 -6.27 -20.79
C HIS A 145 5.45 -6.78 -20.56
N LYS A 146 6.29 -6.00 -19.91
CA LYS A 146 7.69 -6.35 -19.63
C LYS A 146 7.81 -7.54 -18.69
N LEU A 147 6.99 -7.63 -17.65
CA LEU A 147 6.97 -8.79 -16.76
C LEU A 147 6.54 -10.08 -17.49
N LYS A 148 5.75 -10.00 -18.57
CA LYS A 148 5.37 -11.15 -19.43
C LYS A 148 6.45 -11.52 -20.44
N THR A 149 7.22 -10.55 -20.95
CA THR A 149 8.12 -10.73 -22.13
C THR A 149 9.61 -10.69 -21.80
N ASP A 150 10.01 -10.07 -20.69
CA ASP A 150 11.40 -9.87 -20.26
C ASP A 150 11.50 -9.97 -18.74
N ARG A 151 11.16 -11.14 -18.18
CA ARG A 151 11.02 -11.39 -16.73
C ARG A 151 12.29 -11.09 -15.94
N ASP A 152 13.46 -11.42 -16.49
CA ASP A 152 14.75 -11.31 -15.81
C ASP A 152 15.33 -9.89 -15.84
N SER A 153 14.62 -8.94 -16.42
CA SER A 153 15.06 -7.56 -16.49
C SER A 153 15.13 -6.93 -15.09
N ARG A 154 16.19 -6.17 -14.86
CA ARG A 154 16.39 -5.36 -13.63
C ARG A 154 15.87 -3.94 -13.78
N ARG A 155 15.04 -3.68 -14.81
CA ARG A 155 14.54 -2.35 -15.20
C ARG A 155 13.02 -2.23 -15.06
N HIS A 156 12.39 -3.14 -14.32
CA HIS A 156 10.96 -3.03 -14.00
C HIS A 156 10.74 -1.99 -12.92
N ILE A 157 10.81 -0.73 -13.31
CA ILE A 157 10.66 0.44 -12.45
C ILE A 157 9.44 1.23 -12.92
N VAL A 158 8.62 1.66 -11.97
CA VAL A 158 7.51 2.60 -12.18
C VAL A 158 7.73 3.80 -11.28
N THR A 159 7.73 5.02 -11.86
CA THR A 159 7.96 6.25 -11.12
C THR A 159 6.70 7.10 -11.06
N LEU A 160 6.38 7.59 -9.87
CA LEU A 160 5.31 8.56 -9.63
C LEU A 160 5.88 9.98 -9.43
N TRP A 161 7.22 10.11 -9.44
CA TRP A 161 7.90 11.38 -9.25
C TRP A 161 8.22 12.04 -10.58
N ASP A 162 7.85 13.31 -10.69
CA ASP A 162 8.24 14.15 -11.80
C ASP A 162 8.79 15.49 -11.29
N ILE A 163 10.04 15.76 -11.63
CA ILE A 163 10.73 17.00 -11.23
C ILE A 163 10.12 18.20 -11.97
N SER A 164 9.71 18.01 -13.21
CA SER A 164 9.25 19.11 -14.09
C SER A 164 7.89 19.65 -13.67
N SER A 165 6.98 18.80 -13.17
CA SER A 165 5.60 19.15 -12.83
C SER A 165 5.30 19.15 -11.33
N GLY A 166 6.31 19.09 -10.47
CA GLY A 166 6.11 19.03 -9.02
C GLY A 166 5.38 20.24 -8.41
N HIS A 167 5.34 21.38 -9.09
CA HIS A 167 4.60 22.56 -8.69
C HIS A 167 3.09 22.50 -9.04
N GLU A 168 2.69 21.61 -9.93
CA GLU A 168 1.31 21.38 -10.33
C GLU A 168 0.58 20.39 -9.42
N MET A 169 1.32 19.65 -8.58
CA MET A 169 0.79 18.61 -7.70
C MET A 169 0.18 19.23 -6.44
N ALA A 170 -1.07 18.89 -6.12
CA ALA A 170 -1.70 19.25 -4.85
C ALA A 170 -0.93 18.66 -3.66
N LEU A 171 -0.49 17.40 -3.78
CA LEU A 171 0.38 16.72 -2.85
C LEU A 171 1.46 15.96 -3.61
N LYS A 172 2.74 16.22 -3.31
CA LYS A 172 3.85 15.47 -3.89
C LYS A 172 3.82 14.02 -3.41
N PRO A 173 3.95 13.02 -4.30
CA PRO A 173 3.87 11.61 -3.94
C PRO A 173 4.76 11.22 -2.77
N CYS A 174 4.19 10.56 -1.76
CA CYS A 174 4.96 9.93 -0.68
C CYS A 174 5.66 8.68 -1.20
N VAL A 175 4.91 7.76 -1.78
CA VAL A 175 5.48 6.69 -2.61
C VAL A 175 5.83 7.31 -3.95
N TYR A 176 7.11 7.33 -4.28
CA TYR A 176 7.59 7.95 -5.50
C TYR A 176 8.09 6.97 -6.55
N GLU A 177 8.41 5.74 -6.16
CA GLU A 177 8.92 4.70 -7.04
C GLU A 177 8.52 3.31 -6.56
N THR A 178 8.30 2.41 -7.51
CA THR A 178 8.22 0.98 -7.26
C THR A 178 9.18 0.22 -8.17
N GLN A 179 9.87 -0.78 -7.61
CA GLN A 179 10.73 -1.67 -8.34
C GLN A 179 10.23 -3.12 -8.22
N TRP A 180 10.16 -3.81 -9.34
CA TRP A 180 9.64 -5.15 -9.45
C TRP A 180 10.74 -6.12 -9.86
N VAL A 181 10.80 -7.26 -9.21
CA VAL A 181 11.87 -8.25 -9.44
C VAL A 181 11.26 -9.64 -9.49
N VAL A 182 11.63 -10.42 -10.50
CA VAL A 182 11.23 -11.83 -10.60
C VAL A 182 12.39 -12.71 -10.16
N LEU A 183 12.15 -13.60 -9.20
CA LEU A 183 13.09 -14.62 -8.74
C LEU A 183 12.35 -15.96 -8.66
N ASP A 184 12.80 -16.97 -9.37
CA ASP A 184 12.20 -18.31 -9.38
C ASP A 184 10.67 -18.33 -9.60
N ASP A 185 10.20 -17.60 -10.62
CA ASP A 185 8.76 -17.39 -10.93
C ASP A 185 7.94 -16.68 -9.86
N GLU A 186 8.58 -16.11 -8.85
CA GLU A 186 7.97 -15.28 -7.83
C GLU A 186 8.23 -13.79 -8.10
N LEU A 187 7.16 -13.00 -8.00
CA LEU A 187 7.23 -11.55 -8.14
C LEU A 187 7.43 -10.88 -6.80
N TYR A 188 8.50 -10.11 -6.68
CA TYR A 188 8.82 -9.28 -5.52
C TYR A 188 8.61 -7.81 -5.86
N LEU A 189 8.10 -7.07 -4.89
CA LEU A 189 7.83 -5.64 -5.01
C LEU A 189 8.61 -4.87 -3.95
N LYS A 190 9.42 -3.91 -4.39
CA LYS A 190 9.99 -2.87 -3.52
C LYS A 190 9.24 -1.57 -3.73
N VAL A 191 8.64 -1.04 -2.68
CA VAL A 191 8.00 0.29 -2.64
C VAL A 191 8.96 1.26 -1.96
N ILE A 192 9.19 2.41 -2.57
CA ILE A 192 10.13 3.39 -2.08
C ILE A 192 9.40 4.70 -1.80
N THR A 193 9.47 5.13 -0.54
CA THR A 193 8.85 6.37 -0.08
C THR A 193 9.89 7.39 0.34
N ARG A 194 9.66 8.68 0.00
CA ARG A 194 10.47 9.80 0.48
C ARG A 194 10.14 10.18 1.92
N SER A 195 8.88 9.98 2.31
CA SER A 195 8.34 10.36 3.61
C SER A 195 7.09 9.52 3.88
N THR A 196 6.93 9.02 5.10
CA THR A 196 5.81 8.15 5.45
C THR A 196 5.30 8.50 6.84
N ASP A 197 4.03 8.91 6.91
CA ASP A 197 3.32 8.98 8.18
C ASP A 197 3.05 7.56 8.68
N SER A 198 3.82 7.16 9.68
CA SER A 198 3.75 5.80 10.23
C SER A 198 2.50 5.56 11.06
N ALA A 199 1.82 6.62 11.53
CA ALA A 199 0.58 6.48 12.29
C ALA A 199 -0.66 6.35 11.39
N LEU A 200 -0.72 7.10 10.27
CA LEU A 200 -1.87 7.14 9.37
C LEU A 200 -1.62 6.41 8.06
N GLY A 201 -0.68 6.90 7.25
CA GLY A 201 -0.54 6.49 5.86
C GLY A 201 0.08 5.11 5.67
N GLU A 202 1.12 4.78 6.44
CA GLU A 202 1.89 3.55 6.25
C GLU A 202 1.05 2.27 6.29
N PRO A 203 0.15 2.04 7.27
CA PRO A 203 -0.63 0.81 7.31
C PRO A 203 -1.52 0.63 6.07
N TYR A 204 -2.10 1.71 5.56
CA TYR A 204 -2.93 1.67 4.35
C TYR A 204 -2.08 1.46 3.11
N ASN A 205 -0.94 2.16 2.98
CA ASN A 205 -0.04 1.99 1.84
C ASN A 205 0.54 0.58 1.79
N THR A 206 0.95 0.00 2.91
CA THR A 206 1.47 -1.37 2.95
C THR A 206 0.41 -2.39 2.48
N TRP A 207 -0.85 -2.23 2.90
CA TRP A 207 -1.96 -3.04 2.40
C TRP A 207 -2.21 -2.83 0.90
N GLN A 208 -2.25 -1.59 0.43
CA GLN A 208 -2.45 -1.27 -0.99
C GLN A 208 -1.41 -1.95 -1.88
N TYR A 209 -0.14 -1.81 -1.55
CA TYR A 209 0.93 -2.38 -2.37
C TYR A 209 1.02 -3.90 -2.25
N TRP A 210 0.59 -4.49 -1.12
CA TRP A 210 0.42 -5.93 -1.03
C TRP A 210 -0.70 -6.43 -1.96
N VAL A 211 -1.84 -5.73 -2.02
CA VAL A 211 -2.93 -6.05 -2.97
C VAL A 211 -2.45 -5.86 -4.41
N LEU A 212 -1.75 -4.78 -4.71
CA LEU A 212 -1.17 -4.54 -6.04
C LEU A 212 -0.24 -5.69 -6.48
N LEU A 213 0.60 -6.18 -5.56
CA LEU A 213 1.47 -7.34 -5.82
C LEU A 213 0.66 -8.58 -6.19
N GLN A 214 -0.45 -8.86 -5.49
CA GLN A 214 -1.32 -10.00 -5.83
C GLN A 214 -1.91 -9.86 -7.24
N LEU A 215 -2.37 -8.64 -7.59
CA LEU A 215 -3.00 -8.35 -8.88
C LEU A 215 -2.00 -8.46 -10.04
N ILE A 216 -0.84 -7.83 -9.93
CA ILE A 216 0.18 -7.84 -10.99
C ILE A 216 0.80 -9.25 -11.15
N ALA A 217 1.05 -9.96 -10.05
CA ALA A 217 1.53 -11.35 -10.13
C ALA A 217 0.53 -12.24 -10.88
N HIS A 218 -0.77 -12.15 -10.54
CA HIS A 218 -1.80 -12.89 -11.26
C HIS A 218 -1.87 -12.53 -12.75
N GLU A 219 -1.86 -11.23 -13.07
CA GLU A 219 -1.95 -10.72 -14.45
C GLU A 219 -0.76 -11.16 -15.31
N THR A 220 0.39 -11.40 -14.69
CA THR A 220 1.64 -11.79 -15.39
C THR A 220 1.95 -13.27 -15.30
N GLY A 221 1.09 -14.06 -14.63
CA GLY A 221 1.28 -15.51 -14.47
C GLY A 221 2.44 -15.85 -13.53
N LEU A 222 2.72 -14.96 -12.55
CA LEU A 222 3.72 -15.14 -11.51
C LEU A 222 3.05 -15.42 -10.16
N GLU A 223 3.79 -15.99 -9.21
CA GLU A 223 3.34 -16.10 -7.83
C GLU A 223 3.83 -14.90 -7.01
N PRO A 224 3.03 -14.36 -6.08
CA PRO A 224 3.50 -13.29 -5.18
C PRO A 224 4.61 -13.79 -4.27
N GLY A 225 5.77 -13.16 -4.31
CA GLY A 225 6.95 -13.49 -3.51
C GLY A 225 6.97 -12.73 -2.17
N GLY A 226 7.09 -11.41 -2.23
CA GLY A 226 7.14 -10.57 -1.04
C GLY A 226 7.16 -9.09 -1.37
N LEU A 227 6.94 -8.27 -0.34
CA LEU A 227 6.91 -6.82 -0.41
C LEU A 227 7.95 -6.23 0.54
N ALA A 228 8.84 -5.36 0.03
CA ALA A 228 9.71 -4.50 0.84
C ALA A 228 9.18 -3.07 0.80
N PHE A 229 8.67 -2.58 1.93
CA PHE A 229 8.19 -1.20 2.06
C PHE A 229 9.30 -0.34 2.68
N SER A 230 10.04 0.40 1.84
CA SER A 230 11.23 1.17 2.22
C SER A 230 10.90 2.64 2.40
N MET A 231 11.19 3.17 3.57
CA MET A 231 10.85 4.52 4.01
C MET A 231 12.12 5.32 4.28
N ALA A 232 12.40 6.35 3.45
CA ALA A 232 13.54 7.22 3.69
C ALA A 232 13.37 8.04 4.98
N ILE A 233 12.15 8.57 5.20
CA ILE A 233 11.80 9.35 6.41
C ILE A 233 10.47 8.84 6.98
N PRO A 234 10.47 7.72 7.74
CA PRO A 234 9.32 7.35 8.55
C PRO A 234 9.16 8.37 9.69
N HIS A 235 7.93 8.77 9.99
CA HIS A 235 7.66 9.76 11.03
C HIS A 235 6.25 9.59 11.60
N TYR A 236 6.02 10.22 12.75
CA TYR A 236 4.69 10.50 13.28
C TYR A 236 4.64 11.92 13.86
N TYR A 237 3.44 12.46 14.02
CA TYR A 237 3.26 13.81 14.53
C TYR A 237 3.06 13.85 16.05
N ASP A 238 3.33 15.00 16.68
CA ASP A 238 3.28 15.19 18.11
C ASP A 238 1.91 14.83 18.72
N ARG A 239 0.79 15.19 18.09
CA ARG A 239 -0.55 14.80 18.54
C ARG A 239 -0.86 13.31 18.40
N HIS A 240 -0.04 12.56 17.69
CA HIS A 240 -0.16 11.10 17.54
C HIS A 240 0.46 10.33 18.72
N GLU A 241 1.37 10.93 19.47
CA GLU A 241 2.24 10.22 20.42
C GLU A 241 1.46 9.42 21.46
N THR A 242 0.43 10.01 22.07
CA THR A 242 -0.41 9.34 23.08
C THR A 242 -1.14 8.11 22.50
N GLU A 243 -1.70 8.21 21.30
CA GLU A 243 -2.38 7.06 20.67
C GLU A 243 -1.41 5.98 20.21
N ILE A 244 -0.21 6.34 19.78
CA ILE A 244 0.87 5.40 19.48
C ILE A 244 1.26 4.63 20.75
N GLU A 245 1.43 5.30 21.89
CA GLU A 245 1.70 4.64 23.18
C GLU A 245 0.63 3.64 23.54
N ARG A 246 -0.64 4.05 23.48
CA ARG A 246 -1.78 3.17 23.73
C ARG A 246 -1.83 1.97 22.76
N GLN A 247 -1.41 2.17 21.50
CA GLN A 247 -1.34 1.09 20.52
C GLN A 247 -0.25 0.08 20.86
N ILE A 248 0.95 0.56 21.22
CA ILE A 248 2.08 -0.27 21.66
C ILE A 248 1.70 -1.07 22.93
N GLU A 249 1.11 -0.39 23.91
CA GLU A 249 0.67 -1.06 25.15
C GLU A 249 -0.40 -2.13 24.89
N TYR A 250 -1.39 -1.80 24.05
CA TYR A 250 -2.42 -2.75 23.67
C TYR A 250 -1.82 -3.99 22.99
N TYR A 251 -0.90 -3.80 22.04
CA TYR A 251 -0.23 -4.91 21.39
C TYR A 251 0.56 -5.76 22.42
N LYS A 252 1.37 -5.14 23.27
CA LYS A 252 2.14 -5.84 24.30
C LYS A 252 1.26 -6.69 25.21
N LYS A 253 0.12 -6.15 25.64
CA LYS A 253 -0.85 -6.86 26.49
C LYS A 253 -1.52 -8.04 25.77
N ASN A 254 -1.70 -7.96 24.47
CA ASN A 254 -2.41 -8.96 23.66
C ASN A 254 -1.48 -9.71 22.69
N LYS A 255 -0.17 -9.63 22.90
CA LYS A 255 0.85 -10.09 21.96
C LYS A 255 0.66 -11.54 21.53
N ASP A 256 0.51 -12.45 22.49
CA ASP A 256 0.38 -13.89 22.20
C ASP A 256 -0.87 -14.18 21.36
N ARG A 257 -1.97 -13.49 21.61
CA ARG A 257 -3.19 -13.60 20.80
C ARG A 257 -2.95 -13.07 19.41
N ILE A 258 -2.44 -11.84 19.28
CA ILE A 258 -2.26 -11.16 17.99
C ILE A 258 -1.26 -11.90 17.10
N ASP A 259 -0.10 -12.29 17.64
CA ASP A 259 0.96 -12.96 16.88
C ASP A 259 0.55 -14.39 16.42
N ASN A 260 -0.40 -15.03 17.11
CA ASN A 260 -0.86 -16.37 16.77
C ASN A 260 -2.18 -16.41 16.01
N GLU A 261 -2.86 -15.29 15.85
CA GLU A 261 -4.14 -15.23 15.14
C GLU A 261 -3.95 -15.39 13.62
N GLU A 262 -4.71 -16.33 13.01
CA GLU A 262 -4.67 -16.53 11.57
C GLU A 262 -5.46 -15.43 10.85
N VAL A 263 -4.83 -14.74 9.92
CA VAL A 263 -5.49 -13.85 8.96
C VAL A 263 -5.87 -14.66 7.72
N VAL A 264 -7.13 -14.55 7.29
CA VAL A 264 -7.63 -15.22 6.09
C VAL A 264 -8.17 -14.16 5.13
N VAL A 265 -7.57 -14.07 3.95
CA VAL A 265 -8.00 -13.15 2.88
C VAL A 265 -8.51 -13.95 1.69
N GLY A 266 -9.76 -13.72 1.32
CA GLY A 266 -10.34 -14.19 0.07
C GLY A 266 -10.15 -13.13 -1.01
N ILE A 267 -9.61 -13.51 -2.17
CA ILE A 267 -9.42 -12.62 -3.31
C ILE A 267 -9.91 -13.29 -4.60
N ASP A 268 -10.79 -12.62 -5.34
CA ASP A 268 -11.27 -13.06 -6.64
C ASP A 268 -10.58 -12.31 -7.77
N LEU A 269 -9.66 -12.99 -8.44
CA LEU A 269 -8.84 -12.46 -9.52
C LEU A 269 -9.40 -12.77 -10.91
N SER A 270 -10.63 -13.33 -10.99
CA SER A 270 -11.22 -13.81 -12.25
C SER A 270 -11.43 -12.72 -13.31
N LYS A 271 -11.53 -11.46 -12.87
CA LYS A 271 -11.74 -10.30 -13.75
C LYS A 271 -10.42 -9.70 -14.28
N GLY A 272 -9.27 -10.24 -13.88
CA GLY A 272 -7.96 -9.68 -14.17
C GLY A 272 -7.72 -8.33 -13.50
N PHE A 273 -6.57 -7.72 -13.76
CA PHE A 273 -6.17 -6.44 -13.16
C PHE A 273 -7.18 -5.32 -13.44
N TYR A 274 -7.62 -5.16 -14.70
CA TYR A 274 -8.48 -4.04 -15.09
C TYR A 274 -9.97 -4.20 -14.72
N GLY A 275 -10.42 -5.41 -14.43
CA GLY A 275 -11.80 -5.66 -13.99
C GLY A 275 -11.96 -5.82 -12.48
N PHE A 276 -10.85 -5.84 -11.72
CA PHE A 276 -10.87 -6.01 -10.27
C PHE A 276 -11.50 -4.80 -9.57
N THR A 277 -12.24 -5.07 -8.50
CA THR A 277 -12.90 -4.05 -7.68
C THR A 277 -12.62 -4.30 -6.19
N ALA A 278 -12.89 -3.30 -5.35
CA ALA A 278 -12.72 -3.44 -3.91
C ALA A 278 -13.68 -4.47 -3.26
N ASP A 279 -14.69 -4.95 -3.97
CA ASP A 279 -15.59 -6.00 -3.51
C ASP A 279 -15.05 -7.42 -3.75
N ASP A 280 -14.03 -7.54 -4.60
CA ASP A 280 -13.40 -8.80 -4.97
C ASP A 280 -12.34 -9.27 -3.94
N ILE A 281 -12.08 -8.47 -2.89
CA ILE A 281 -11.19 -8.83 -1.78
C ILE A 281 -11.88 -8.66 -0.44
N LYS A 282 -11.73 -9.66 0.44
CA LYS A 282 -12.36 -9.66 1.77
C LYS A 282 -11.44 -10.31 2.80
N ILE A 283 -11.33 -9.69 3.95
CA ILE A 283 -10.67 -10.26 5.12
C ILE A 283 -11.76 -10.90 5.97
N LYS A 284 -11.65 -12.22 6.16
CA LYS A 284 -12.65 -13.00 6.88
C LYS A 284 -12.85 -12.45 8.30
N ASP A 285 -14.11 -12.24 8.67
CA ASP A 285 -14.57 -11.81 10.00
C ASP A 285 -13.98 -10.48 10.55
N TYR A 286 -13.09 -9.80 9.80
CA TYR A 286 -12.41 -8.60 10.29
C TYR A 286 -13.37 -7.43 10.55
N ALA A 287 -14.34 -7.23 9.67
CA ALA A 287 -15.29 -6.11 9.78
C ALA A 287 -16.18 -6.24 11.04
N GLN A 288 -16.46 -7.47 11.48
CA GLN A 288 -17.31 -7.80 12.61
C GLN A 288 -16.57 -7.79 13.97
N ARG A 289 -15.26 -7.56 13.96
CA ARG A 289 -14.42 -7.60 15.15
C ARG A 289 -14.58 -6.33 15.98
N ASP A 290 -15.20 -6.39 17.16
CA ASP A 290 -15.31 -5.26 18.07
C ASP A 290 -14.10 -5.12 19.02
N ASP A 291 -13.28 -6.16 19.10
CA ASP A 291 -12.07 -6.18 19.93
C ASP A 291 -10.86 -5.47 19.29
N ILE A 292 -10.95 -5.03 18.02
CA ILE A 292 -9.90 -4.25 17.35
C ILE A 292 -10.11 -2.76 17.66
N PRO A 293 -9.15 -2.10 18.32
CA PRO A 293 -9.31 -0.69 18.72
C PRO A 293 -9.47 0.24 17.50
N LYS A 294 -10.48 1.11 17.56
CA LYS A 294 -10.62 2.25 16.65
C LYS A 294 -9.77 3.39 17.18
N ARG A 295 -8.65 3.68 16.52
CA ARG A 295 -7.75 4.76 16.87
C ARG A 295 -7.93 5.93 15.92
N LYS A 296 -7.95 7.13 16.46
CA LYS A 296 -8.02 8.36 15.67
C LYS A 296 -6.67 9.06 15.73
N PHE A 297 -6.18 9.43 14.57
CA PHE A 297 -5.01 10.26 14.41
C PHE A 297 -5.42 11.51 13.64
N GLU A 298 -4.96 12.65 14.08
CA GLU A 298 -5.26 13.94 13.45
C GLU A 298 -4.44 14.10 12.17
N ILE A 299 -5.08 14.60 11.11
CA ILE A 299 -4.37 14.85 9.85
C ILE A 299 -3.54 16.13 9.99
N ALA A 300 -2.29 16.07 9.52
CA ALA A 300 -1.41 17.23 9.40
C ALA A 300 -1.14 17.49 7.91
N ILE A 301 -1.41 18.72 7.44
CA ILE A 301 -1.38 19.13 6.03
C ILE A 301 -0.23 20.11 5.79
#